data_9def8928cf0cce4cd29ad234787d87a3
#
_entry.id   9def8928cf0cce4cd29ad234787d87a3
#
_cell.length_a   1.000
_cell.length_b   1.000
_cell.length_c   1.000
_cell.angle_alpha   90.00
_cell.angle_beta   90.00
_cell.angle_gamma   90.00
#
_symmetry.space_group_name_H-M   'P 1'
#
loop_
_entity.id
_entity.type
_entity.pdbx_description
1 polymer ?
#
loop_
_entity_poly.entity_id
_entity_poly.type
_entity_poly.pdbx_seq_one_letter_code
_entity_poly.pdbx_strand_id
1 'polypeptide(L)'
;MTKYVHLVFSDPPAGVTEDEFNVWYDAHVQEILAVDGWVAATRYRIAPEVGADESGGYRFLSLYELDVPPEQAVANLAAAGMGNADTYIEMKGEHDDADDPLPLPDWFAAIRFASWNAIGTSERIVPAR
;
A
#
# COMPACT_ATOMS: atom_id res chain seq x y z
N MET A 1 22.59 8.35 4.20
CA MET A 1 21.41 7.80 4.92
C MET A 1 20.77 6.72 4.08
N THR A 2 20.51 5.56 4.67
CA THR A 2 19.88 4.45 3.95
C THR A 2 18.40 4.72 3.75
N LYS A 3 17.91 4.50 2.55
CA LYS A 3 16.49 4.62 2.22
C LYS A 3 15.85 3.25 2.24
N TYR A 4 14.71 3.16 2.88
CA TYR A 4 13.90 1.95 2.90
C TYR A 4 12.53 2.29 2.34
N VAL A 5 12.04 1.44 1.45
CA VAL A 5 10.69 1.61 0.89
C VAL A 5 9.95 0.29 0.89
N HIS A 6 8.64 0.37 0.94
CA HIS A 6 7.75 -0.77 0.78
C HIS A 6 6.84 -0.47 -0.41
N LEU A 7 6.78 -1.39 -1.36
CA LEU A 7 6.03 -1.23 -2.59
C LEU A 7 4.83 -2.17 -2.57
N VAL A 8 3.64 -1.64 -2.79
CA VAL A 8 2.43 -2.45 -2.87
C VAL A 8 1.77 -2.21 -4.23
N PHE A 9 1.82 -3.24 -5.07
CA PHE A 9 1.05 -3.24 -6.30
C PHE A 9 -0.36 -3.74 -6.01
N SER A 10 -1.34 -3.13 -6.62
CA SER A 10 -2.74 -3.50 -6.40
C SER A 10 -3.55 -3.35 -7.66
N ASP A 11 -4.63 -4.14 -7.73
CA ASP A 11 -5.56 -4.08 -8.84
C ASP A 11 -6.99 -4.21 -8.29
N PRO A 12 -7.86 -3.23 -8.56
CA PRO A 12 -9.25 -3.31 -8.10
C PRO A 12 -9.99 -4.45 -8.77
N PRO A 13 -10.97 -5.05 -8.07
CA PRO A 13 -11.73 -6.14 -8.65
C PRO A 13 -12.69 -5.65 -9.75
N ALA A 14 -13.19 -6.59 -10.55
CA ALA A 14 -14.17 -6.29 -11.59
C ALA A 14 -15.39 -5.61 -10.97
N GLY A 15 -15.91 -4.59 -11.65
CA GLY A 15 -17.09 -3.86 -11.20
C GLY A 15 -16.81 -2.70 -10.23
N VAL A 16 -15.57 -2.56 -9.78
CA VAL A 16 -15.16 -1.42 -8.95
C VAL A 16 -14.47 -0.39 -9.83
N THR A 17 -14.94 0.84 -9.81
CA THR A 17 -14.33 1.92 -10.60
C THR A 17 -12.98 2.33 -9.99
N GLU A 18 -12.10 2.90 -10.82
CA GLU A 18 -10.82 3.42 -10.32
C GLU A 18 -11.04 4.53 -9.28
N ASP A 19 -12.02 5.40 -9.50
CA ASP A 19 -12.33 6.47 -8.55
C ASP A 19 -12.78 5.92 -7.19
N GLU A 20 -13.67 4.95 -7.18
CA GLU A 20 -14.15 4.31 -5.96
C GLU A 20 -12.99 3.63 -5.21
N PHE A 21 -12.16 2.91 -5.94
CA PHE A 21 -10.99 2.24 -5.40
C PHE A 21 -10.02 3.24 -4.77
N ASN A 22 -9.73 4.33 -5.49
CA ASN A 22 -8.76 5.34 -5.04
C ASN A 22 -9.25 6.12 -3.82
N VAL A 23 -10.53 6.44 -3.77
CA VAL A 23 -11.11 7.13 -2.59
C VAL A 23 -10.90 6.29 -1.34
N TRP A 24 -11.22 5.00 -1.42
CA TRP A 24 -11.04 4.11 -0.28
C TRP A 24 -9.54 3.92 0.05
N TYR A 25 -8.74 3.67 -1.00
CA TYR A 25 -7.32 3.34 -0.80
C TYR A 25 -6.54 4.51 -0.21
N ASP A 26 -6.82 5.73 -0.64
CA ASP A 26 -6.16 6.93 -0.09
C ASP A 26 -6.47 7.08 1.41
N ALA A 27 -7.68 6.77 1.82
CA ALA A 27 -8.04 6.75 3.24
C ALA A 27 -7.35 5.61 3.98
N HIS A 28 -7.26 4.43 3.36
CA HIS A 28 -6.55 3.27 3.93
C HIS A 28 -5.06 3.56 4.16
N VAL A 29 -4.43 4.31 3.26
CA VAL A 29 -3.03 4.70 3.42
C VAL A 29 -2.81 5.44 4.73
N GLN A 30 -3.76 6.27 5.19
CA GLN A 30 -3.65 6.96 6.46
C GLN A 30 -3.63 5.98 7.65
N GLU A 31 -4.34 4.86 7.55
CA GLU A 31 -4.27 3.81 8.58
C GLU A 31 -2.85 3.22 8.65
N ILE A 32 -2.23 3.00 7.50
CA ILE A 32 -0.85 2.49 7.43
C ILE A 32 0.13 3.51 8.03
N LEU A 33 -0.04 4.79 7.70
CA LEU A 33 0.89 5.84 8.15
C LEU A 33 0.77 6.14 9.64
N ALA A 34 -0.24 5.62 10.32
CA ALA A 34 -0.34 5.69 11.78
C ALA A 34 0.58 4.68 12.48
N VAL A 35 1.17 3.74 11.73
CA VAL A 35 2.07 2.71 12.28
C VAL A 35 3.49 3.24 12.32
N ASP A 36 4.19 3.00 13.43
CA ASP A 36 5.58 3.43 13.61
C ASP A 36 6.46 2.87 12.49
N GLY A 37 7.31 3.73 11.95
CA GLY A 37 8.23 3.37 10.86
C GLY A 37 7.69 3.65 9.47
N TRP A 38 6.41 3.96 9.31
CA TRP A 38 5.75 4.27 8.04
C TRP A 38 5.52 5.78 7.99
N VAL A 39 6.36 6.51 7.26
CA VAL A 39 6.45 7.97 7.41
C VAL A 39 5.86 8.77 6.27
N ALA A 40 5.71 8.18 5.09
CA ALA A 40 5.11 8.88 3.94
C ALA A 40 4.68 7.85 2.91
N ALA A 41 3.79 8.25 2.02
CA ALA A 41 3.35 7.40 0.92
C ALA A 41 3.06 8.24 -0.31
N THR A 42 3.29 7.64 -1.47
CA THR A 42 2.89 8.18 -2.77
C THR A 42 2.17 7.07 -3.53
N ARG A 43 1.03 7.39 -4.09
CA ARG A 43 0.29 6.45 -4.92
C ARG A 43 0.45 6.82 -6.39
N TYR A 44 0.58 5.79 -7.23
CA TYR A 44 0.77 5.96 -8.66
C TYR A 44 -0.26 5.10 -9.41
N ARG A 45 -0.74 5.61 -10.54
CA ARG A 45 -1.42 4.80 -11.53
C ARG A 45 -0.37 4.33 -12.54
N ILE A 46 -0.30 3.03 -12.75
CA ILE A 46 0.60 2.46 -13.75
C ILE A 46 0.01 2.77 -15.12
N ALA A 47 0.84 3.22 -16.05
CA ALA A 47 0.41 3.69 -17.36
C ALA A 47 0.94 2.77 -18.48
N PRO A 48 0.39 1.55 -18.63
CA PRO A 48 0.85 0.60 -19.65
C PRO A 48 0.63 1.12 -21.06
N GLU A 49 -0.34 2.02 -21.25
CA GLU A 49 -0.63 2.63 -22.57
C GLU A 49 0.52 3.50 -23.08
N VAL A 50 1.50 3.84 -22.24
CA VAL A 50 2.65 4.68 -22.62
C VAL A 50 3.86 3.84 -23.01
N GLY A 51 3.86 2.55 -22.69
CA GLY A 51 4.98 1.67 -22.97
C GLY A 51 4.59 0.22 -22.87
N ALA A 52 5.57 -0.66 -22.77
CA ALA A 52 5.30 -2.08 -22.58
C ALA A 52 4.70 -2.33 -21.21
N ASP A 53 3.63 -3.13 -21.16
CA ASP A 53 3.01 -3.49 -19.87
C ASP A 53 3.71 -4.71 -19.26
N GLU A 54 4.57 -4.45 -18.30
CA GLU A 54 5.25 -5.49 -17.52
C GLU A 54 4.77 -5.49 -16.07
N SER A 55 3.64 -4.82 -15.80
CA SER A 55 3.11 -4.67 -14.43
C SER A 55 2.45 -5.95 -13.90
N GLY A 56 2.30 -7.00 -14.71
CA GLY A 56 1.57 -8.20 -14.32
C GLY A 56 0.07 -7.97 -14.17
N GLY A 57 -0.45 -6.92 -14.78
CA GLY A 57 -1.87 -6.56 -14.73
C GLY A 57 -2.26 -5.71 -13.53
N TYR A 58 -1.30 -5.22 -12.74
CA TYR A 58 -1.58 -4.30 -11.64
C TYR A 58 -1.69 -2.88 -12.17
N ARG A 59 -2.78 -2.19 -11.84
CA ARG A 59 -3.02 -0.82 -12.29
C ARG A 59 -2.48 0.24 -11.35
N PHE A 60 -2.20 -0.11 -10.09
CA PHE A 60 -1.79 0.87 -9.09
C PHE A 60 -0.57 0.42 -8.31
N LEU A 61 0.20 1.40 -7.86
CA LEU A 61 1.36 1.21 -7.00
C LEU A 61 1.25 2.19 -5.84
N SER A 62 1.40 1.69 -4.62
CA SER A 62 1.61 2.52 -3.44
C SER A 62 3.06 2.37 -3.01
N LEU A 63 3.79 3.47 -2.95
CA LEU A 63 5.17 3.50 -2.49
C LEU A 63 5.19 4.12 -1.10
N TYR A 64 5.61 3.34 -0.11
CA TYR A 64 5.74 3.80 1.28
C TYR A 64 7.19 4.05 1.61
N GLU A 65 7.47 5.21 2.19
CA GLU A 65 8.79 5.53 2.72
C GLU A 65 8.83 5.10 4.18
N LEU A 66 9.93 4.46 4.56
CA LEU A 66 10.12 3.92 5.90
C LEU A 66 11.32 4.59 6.57
N ASP A 67 11.26 4.82 7.89
CA ASP A 67 12.41 5.33 8.66
C ASP A 67 13.05 4.25 9.54
N VAL A 68 12.61 3.00 9.35
CA VAL A 68 13.20 1.81 10.00
C VAL A 68 13.45 0.75 8.94
N PRO A 69 14.31 -0.25 9.21
CA PRO A 69 14.50 -1.34 8.24
C PRO A 69 13.19 -2.06 7.91
N PRO A 70 13.04 -2.59 6.70
CA PRO A 70 11.81 -3.23 6.28
C PRO A 70 11.30 -4.33 7.22
N GLU A 71 12.18 -5.13 7.80
CA GLU A 71 11.77 -6.17 8.74
C GLU A 71 11.05 -5.57 9.95
N GLN A 72 11.56 -4.46 10.46
CA GLN A 72 10.92 -3.78 11.61
C GLN A 72 9.59 -3.14 11.19
N ALA A 73 9.56 -2.49 10.03
CA ALA A 73 8.35 -1.86 9.52
C ALA A 73 7.23 -2.90 9.34
N VAL A 74 7.55 -4.03 8.72
CA VAL A 74 6.59 -5.11 8.49
C VAL A 74 6.12 -5.72 9.82
N ALA A 75 7.03 -5.89 10.78
CA ALA A 75 6.66 -6.38 12.11
C ALA A 75 5.72 -5.41 12.84
N ASN A 76 5.97 -4.11 12.74
CA ASN A 76 5.11 -3.08 13.31
C ASN A 76 3.72 -3.11 12.68
N LEU A 77 3.67 -3.29 11.36
CA LEU A 77 2.42 -3.36 10.62
C LEU A 77 1.61 -4.61 11.02
N ALA A 78 2.29 -5.75 11.17
CA ALA A 78 1.66 -6.99 11.61
C ALA A 78 1.09 -6.85 13.02
N ALA A 79 1.84 -6.21 13.93
CA ALA A 79 1.38 -5.96 15.30
C ALA A 79 0.14 -5.07 15.33
N ALA A 80 -0.04 -4.21 14.33
CA ALA A 80 -1.22 -3.35 14.20
C ALA A 80 -2.41 -4.05 13.51
N GLY A 81 -2.28 -5.34 13.17
CA GLY A 81 -3.35 -6.10 12.51
C GLY A 81 -3.41 -5.93 11.00
N MET A 82 -2.38 -5.34 10.39
CA MET A 82 -2.37 -5.03 8.96
C MET A 82 -1.24 -5.74 8.20
N GLY A 83 -0.74 -6.86 8.74
CA GLY A 83 0.38 -7.58 8.13
C GLY A 83 0.02 -8.30 6.83
N ASN A 84 -1.25 -8.66 6.65
CA ASN A 84 -1.76 -9.24 5.42
C ASN A 84 -3.27 -9.01 5.33
N ALA A 85 -3.85 -9.33 4.16
CA ALA A 85 -5.27 -9.06 3.91
C ALA A 85 -6.18 -9.82 4.88
N ASP A 86 -5.90 -11.08 5.16
CA ASP A 86 -6.76 -11.89 6.05
C ASP A 86 -6.77 -11.34 7.46
N THR A 87 -5.61 -10.97 7.99
CA THR A 87 -5.49 -10.37 9.33
C THR A 87 -6.20 -9.02 9.40
N TYR A 88 -6.09 -8.22 8.34
CA TYR A 88 -6.78 -6.93 8.26
C TYR A 88 -8.29 -7.11 8.27
N ILE A 89 -8.80 -8.08 7.51
CA ILE A 89 -10.24 -8.40 7.50
C ILE A 89 -10.70 -8.83 8.89
N GLU A 90 -9.94 -9.69 9.58
CA GLU A 90 -10.27 -10.11 10.95
C GLU A 90 -10.31 -8.94 11.91
N MET A 91 -9.30 -8.06 11.85
CA MET A 91 -9.24 -6.89 12.71
C MET A 91 -10.45 -5.97 12.49
N LYS A 92 -10.81 -5.72 11.24
CA LYS A 92 -11.96 -4.89 10.90
C LYS A 92 -13.28 -5.54 11.34
N GLY A 93 -13.37 -6.86 11.26
CA GLY A 93 -14.57 -7.59 11.71
C GLY A 93 -14.80 -7.58 13.21
N GLU A 94 -13.78 -7.27 14.01
CA GLU A 94 -13.89 -7.16 15.46
C GLU A 94 -14.46 -5.81 15.91
N HIS A 95 -14.56 -4.84 14.99
CA HIS A 95 -15.09 -3.51 15.28
C HIS A 95 -16.54 -3.41 14.87
N ASP A 96 -17.31 -2.63 15.62
CA ASP A 96 -18.64 -2.21 15.20
C ASP A 96 -18.46 -1.22 14.04
N ASP A 97 -19.20 -1.40 12.94
CA ASP A 97 -19.12 -0.52 11.77
C ASP A 97 -19.33 0.95 12.15
N ALA A 98 -20.15 1.21 13.19
CA ALA A 98 -20.40 2.57 13.65
C ALA A 98 -19.15 3.23 14.27
N ASP A 99 -18.20 2.43 14.78
CA ASP A 99 -16.99 2.93 15.43
C ASP A 99 -15.80 2.97 14.49
N ASP A 100 -15.89 2.38 13.30
CA ASP A 100 -14.80 2.33 12.33
C ASP A 100 -14.92 3.50 11.36
N PRO A 101 -13.95 4.45 11.37
CA PRO A 101 -13.99 5.58 10.45
C PRO A 101 -13.80 5.18 8.99
N LEU A 102 -13.27 3.98 8.73
CA LEU A 102 -13.09 3.45 7.38
C LEU A 102 -13.56 2.00 7.35
N PRO A 103 -14.88 1.76 7.22
CA PRO A 103 -15.39 0.39 7.12
C PRO A 103 -14.82 -0.35 5.93
N LEU A 104 -14.65 -1.67 6.10
CA LEU A 104 -14.12 -2.52 5.04
C LEU A 104 -15.15 -2.62 3.91
N PRO A 105 -14.79 -2.28 2.67
CA PRO A 105 -15.74 -2.43 1.56
C PRO A 105 -15.96 -3.90 1.21
N ASP A 106 -17.14 -4.20 0.69
CA ASP A 106 -17.51 -5.58 0.31
C ASP A 106 -16.53 -6.22 -0.67
N TRP A 107 -15.91 -5.40 -1.51
CA TRP A 107 -15.01 -5.86 -2.56
C TRP A 107 -13.55 -5.99 -2.10
N PHE A 108 -13.22 -5.69 -0.84
CA PHE A 108 -11.83 -5.68 -0.38
C PHE A 108 -11.14 -7.03 -0.60
N ALA A 109 -11.81 -8.14 -0.27
CA ALA A 109 -11.22 -9.47 -0.37
C ALA A 109 -10.86 -9.87 -1.82
N ALA A 110 -11.45 -9.20 -2.81
CA ALA A 110 -11.21 -9.47 -4.23
C ALA A 110 -10.09 -8.61 -4.83
N ILE A 111 -9.49 -7.70 -4.07
CA ILE A 111 -8.35 -6.92 -4.54
C ILE A 111 -7.15 -7.86 -4.71
N ARG A 112 -6.44 -7.74 -5.83
CA ARG A 112 -5.15 -8.41 -6.01
C ARG A 112 -4.05 -7.51 -5.47
N PHE A 113 -3.14 -8.11 -4.69
CA PHE A 113 -1.98 -7.41 -4.13
C PHE A 113 -0.70 -8.17 -4.44
N ALA A 114 0.38 -7.43 -4.60
CA ALA A 114 1.75 -7.95 -4.57
C ALA A 114 2.62 -6.89 -3.91
N SER A 115 3.52 -7.30 -3.02
CA SER A 115 4.34 -6.33 -2.30
C SER A 115 5.79 -6.77 -2.24
N TRP A 116 6.67 -5.78 -2.18
CA TRP A 116 8.11 -5.97 -2.04
C TRP A 116 8.69 -4.91 -1.15
N ASN A 117 9.77 -5.26 -0.46
CA ASN A 117 10.59 -4.30 0.24
C ASN A 117 11.81 -3.98 -0.60
N ALA A 118 12.29 -2.74 -0.51
CA ALA A 118 13.48 -2.33 -1.22
C ALA A 118 14.37 -1.47 -0.32
N ILE A 119 15.66 -1.63 -0.48
CA ILE A 119 16.66 -0.90 0.29
C ILE A 119 17.47 -0.07 -0.71
N GLY A 120 17.56 1.23 -0.45
CA GLY A 120 18.29 2.13 -1.34
C GLY A 120 19.77 1.78 -1.43
N THR A 121 20.29 1.79 -2.64
CA THR A 121 21.72 1.54 -2.90
C THR A 121 22.51 2.81 -3.15
N SER A 122 21.82 3.93 -3.28
CA SER A 122 22.44 5.25 -3.49
C SER A 122 21.51 6.35 -3.02
N GLU A 123 22.04 7.55 -2.88
CA GLU A 123 21.21 8.75 -2.78
C GLU A 123 20.55 9.00 -4.14
N ARG A 124 19.59 9.91 -4.16
CA ARG A 124 18.93 10.32 -5.40
C ARG A 124 19.99 10.83 -6.38
N ILE A 125 20.00 10.25 -7.56
CA ILE A 125 20.97 10.61 -8.61
C ILE A 125 20.32 11.64 -9.52
N VAL A 126 21.05 12.71 -9.78
CA VAL A 126 20.63 13.78 -10.71
C VAL A 126 21.66 13.88 -11.84
N PRO A 127 21.31 14.52 -12.97
CA PRO A 127 22.25 14.66 -14.08
C PRO A 127 23.54 15.35 -13.64
N ALA A 128 24.65 14.80 -14.11
CA ALA A 128 25.96 15.45 -13.95
C ALA A 128 26.05 16.64 -14.93
N ARG A 129 26.47 17.80 -14.43
CA ARG A 129 26.54 19.03 -15.25
C ARG A 129 27.86 19.77 -15.07
#